data_83f79dfc7e147929500403a149687ec6
#
_entry.id   83f79dfc7e147929500403a149687ec6
#
_cell.length_a   1.000
_cell.length_b   1.000
_cell.length_c   1.000
_cell.angle_alpha   90.00
_cell.angle_beta   90.00
_cell.angle_gamma   90.00
#
_symmetry.space_group_name_H-M   'P 1'
#
loop_
_entity.id
_entity.type
_entity.pdbx_description
1 polymer ?
#
loop_
_entity_poly.entity_id
_entity_poly.type
_entity_poly.pdbx_seq_one_letter_code
_entity_poly.pdbx_strand_id
1 'polypeptide(L)'
;HLNQNYSILTQLQAFALDAHFLIEQSGRNQQGAFINFNGTAGIWRKSCILDAGNWEEDTLTEDLDLSYRAQRKGWKFVYRPEIKSPAELPPILSAIKSQQFRWTKGGAECAVKHAGKILKENHPLSIKFHSFAHLFNSTIFIAILLTSFCSIGLWWGVQLKVIPLELFWASGISMIGFVLVAGVYLVSYLTAQPYSWKSILGAVWKLPLFFSVSMGLALHNSQAVLEGLTGKKSPFIRTPKFNLESGSVSLQANAYRLRALPMSTLLEGGMGLLFGGMVLLGIVYDNFLFLPFHGLLALGYSLVFISSLRTR
;
A
#
# COMPACT_ATOMS: atom_id res chain seq x y z
N HIS A 1 -8.97 -15.38 -0.87
CA HIS A 1 -9.53 -14.54 0.21
C HIS A 1 -10.90 -15.08 0.60
N LEU A 2 -11.22 -15.15 1.92
CA LEU A 2 -12.47 -15.76 2.42
C LEU A 2 -13.69 -14.88 2.12
N ASN A 3 -13.57 -13.56 2.28
CA ASN A 3 -14.68 -12.60 2.21
C ASN A 3 -14.48 -11.48 1.18
N GLN A 4 -13.78 -11.78 0.07
CA GLN A 4 -13.46 -10.74 -0.92
C GLN A 4 -14.68 -10.00 -1.49
N ASN A 5 -15.84 -10.67 -1.60
CA ASN A 5 -17.06 -10.12 -2.19
C ASN A 5 -17.99 -9.43 -1.16
N TYR A 6 -17.56 -9.31 0.10
CA TYR A 6 -18.39 -8.75 1.16
C TYR A 6 -18.66 -7.24 0.97
N SER A 7 -17.67 -6.48 0.56
CA SER A 7 -17.79 -5.03 0.33
C SER A 7 -16.81 -4.54 -0.74
N ILE A 8 -16.98 -3.29 -1.19
CA ILE A 8 -16.01 -2.63 -2.08
C ILE A 8 -14.62 -2.59 -1.42
N LEU A 9 -14.54 -2.32 -0.12
CA LEU A 9 -13.26 -2.28 0.60
C LEU A 9 -12.55 -3.64 0.59
N THR A 10 -13.27 -4.74 0.78
CA THR A 10 -12.67 -6.08 0.71
C THR A 10 -12.26 -6.46 -0.72
N GLN A 11 -13.03 -6.02 -1.73
CA GLN A 11 -12.66 -6.22 -3.14
C GLN A 11 -11.37 -5.47 -3.51
N LEU A 12 -11.20 -4.23 -3.05
CA LEU A 12 -9.98 -3.45 -3.31
C LEU A 12 -8.77 -4.01 -2.57
N GLN A 13 -8.94 -4.54 -1.36
CA GLN A 13 -7.87 -5.23 -0.64
C GLN A 13 -7.46 -6.54 -1.35
N ALA A 14 -8.44 -7.34 -1.81
CA ALA A 14 -8.16 -8.53 -2.60
C ALA A 14 -7.39 -8.16 -3.88
N PHE A 15 -7.83 -7.11 -4.59
CA PHE A 15 -7.16 -6.59 -5.78
C PHE A 15 -5.68 -6.22 -5.52
N ALA A 16 -5.40 -5.57 -4.39
CA ALA A 16 -4.03 -5.23 -3.99
C ALA A 16 -3.20 -6.47 -3.64
N LEU A 17 -3.76 -7.39 -2.85
CA LEU A 17 -3.05 -8.59 -2.41
C LEU A 17 -2.81 -9.59 -3.55
N ASP A 18 -3.70 -9.66 -4.54
CA ASP A 18 -3.48 -10.48 -5.74
C ASP A 18 -2.26 -9.97 -6.51
N ALA A 19 -2.05 -8.66 -6.65
CA ALA A 19 -0.85 -8.10 -7.27
C ALA A 19 0.42 -8.46 -6.48
N HIS A 20 0.36 -8.36 -5.15
CA HIS A 20 1.47 -8.74 -4.29
C HIS A 20 1.83 -10.22 -4.41
N PHE A 21 0.85 -11.12 -4.29
CA PHE A 21 1.12 -12.55 -4.26
C PHE A 21 1.38 -13.16 -5.64
N LEU A 22 0.56 -12.82 -6.65
CA LEU A 22 0.66 -13.46 -7.96
C LEU A 22 1.81 -12.90 -8.82
N ILE A 23 2.09 -11.60 -8.73
CA ILE A 23 3.10 -10.97 -9.58
C ILE A 23 4.37 -10.65 -8.78
N GLU A 24 4.26 -9.85 -7.72
CA GLU A 24 5.44 -9.32 -7.02
C GLU A 24 6.23 -10.42 -6.31
N GLN A 25 5.58 -11.20 -5.44
CA GLN A 25 6.22 -12.26 -4.66
C GLN A 25 6.75 -13.37 -5.58
N SER A 26 5.94 -13.79 -6.57
CA SER A 26 6.33 -14.80 -7.55
C SER A 26 7.52 -14.34 -8.39
N GLY A 27 7.47 -13.12 -8.91
CA GLY A 27 8.54 -12.55 -9.75
C GLY A 27 9.86 -12.42 -8.98
N ARG A 28 9.81 -11.92 -7.74
CA ARG A 28 11.02 -11.84 -6.89
C ARG A 28 11.60 -13.21 -6.60
N ASN A 29 10.76 -14.20 -6.27
CA ASN A 29 11.22 -15.56 -5.98
C ASN A 29 11.87 -16.21 -7.19
N GLN A 30 11.28 -16.07 -8.40
CA GLN A 30 11.84 -16.62 -9.64
C GLN A 30 13.21 -16.01 -9.99
N GLN A 31 13.43 -14.74 -9.66
CA GLN A 31 14.70 -14.05 -9.88
C GLN A 31 15.73 -14.28 -8.77
N GLY A 32 15.41 -15.11 -7.77
CA GLY A 32 16.28 -15.34 -6.61
C GLY A 32 16.44 -14.13 -5.69
N ALA A 33 15.57 -13.10 -5.84
CA ALA A 33 15.54 -11.96 -4.96
C ALA A 33 14.91 -12.31 -3.60
N PHE A 34 15.22 -11.51 -2.58
CA PHE A 34 14.67 -11.74 -1.25
C PHE A 34 13.16 -11.52 -1.22
N ILE A 35 12.45 -12.46 -0.60
CA ILE A 35 11.01 -12.42 -0.39
C ILE A 35 10.70 -12.46 1.10
N ASN A 36 9.51 -12.00 1.47
CA ASN A 36 9.04 -12.07 2.85
C ASN A 36 8.19 -13.32 3.11
N PHE A 37 8.29 -13.84 4.30
CA PHE A 37 7.29 -14.73 4.89
C PHE A 37 6.07 -13.89 5.29
N ASN A 38 4.87 -14.39 5.06
CA ASN A 38 3.63 -13.63 5.28
C ASN A 38 2.90 -14.16 6.52
N GLY A 39 3.40 -13.83 7.69
CA GLY A 39 2.79 -14.19 8.96
C GLY A 39 2.74 -15.70 9.20
N THR A 40 1.58 -16.31 8.99
CA THR A 40 1.33 -17.74 9.24
C THR A 40 1.26 -18.60 7.99
N ALA A 41 1.47 -18.03 6.81
CA ALA A 41 1.28 -18.69 5.52
C ALA A 41 2.56 -19.38 5.03
N GLY A 42 3.06 -20.38 5.74
CA GLY A 42 4.23 -21.14 5.31
C GLY A 42 4.87 -21.97 6.41
N ILE A 43 6.03 -22.57 6.10
CA ILE A 43 6.78 -23.48 6.98
C ILE A 43 8.24 -23.03 7.04
N TRP A 44 8.81 -23.03 8.22
CA TRP A 44 10.20 -22.74 8.49
C TRP A 44 10.97 -24.01 8.92
N ARG A 45 12.21 -24.11 8.47
CA ARG A 45 13.13 -25.04 9.13
C ARG A 45 13.54 -24.46 10.48
N LYS A 46 13.46 -25.26 11.56
CA LYS A 46 13.87 -24.82 12.91
C LYS A 46 15.33 -24.34 12.91
N SER A 47 16.23 -25.04 12.22
CA SER A 47 17.63 -24.64 12.08
C SER A 47 17.82 -23.26 11.41
N CYS A 48 16.96 -22.92 10.44
CA CYS A 48 16.97 -21.60 9.81
C CYS A 48 16.61 -20.50 10.80
N ILE A 49 15.55 -20.69 11.59
CA ILE A 49 15.12 -19.73 12.62
C ILE A 49 16.24 -19.50 13.63
N LEU A 50 16.85 -20.59 14.14
CA LEU A 50 17.93 -20.51 15.12
C LEU A 50 19.18 -19.83 14.56
N ASP A 51 19.60 -20.23 13.35
CA ASP A 51 20.75 -19.62 12.68
C ASP A 51 20.49 -18.13 12.37
N ALA A 52 19.27 -17.74 11.96
CA ALA A 52 18.92 -16.35 11.71
C ALA A 52 18.82 -15.49 12.98
N GLY A 53 18.97 -16.07 14.18
CA GLY A 53 18.95 -15.36 15.46
C GLY A 53 17.58 -15.31 16.13
N ASN A 54 16.69 -16.25 15.80
CA ASN A 54 15.32 -16.32 16.32
C ASN A 54 14.41 -15.16 15.91
N TRP A 55 13.18 -15.18 16.41
CA TRP A 55 12.22 -14.10 16.30
C TRP A 55 12.65 -12.92 17.17
N GLU A 56 12.58 -11.71 16.61
CA GLU A 56 12.84 -10.48 17.34
C GLU A 56 11.59 -9.60 17.30
N GLU A 57 11.35 -8.83 18.35
CA GLU A 57 10.15 -7.97 18.53
C GLU A 57 10.44 -6.48 18.31
N ASP A 58 11.58 -6.17 17.76
CA ASP A 58 12.06 -4.79 17.57
C ASP A 58 11.42 -4.07 16.38
N THR A 59 10.71 -4.82 15.52
CA THR A 59 9.94 -4.31 14.38
C THR A 59 8.48 -4.77 14.44
N LEU A 60 7.56 -4.01 13.86
CA LEU A 60 6.12 -4.38 13.79
C LEU A 60 5.83 -5.49 12.76
N THR A 61 6.82 -5.91 11.99
CA THR A 61 6.74 -7.00 11.00
C THR A 61 7.90 -7.98 11.23
N GLU A 62 7.77 -8.74 12.32
CA GLU A 62 8.76 -9.73 12.74
C GLU A 62 9.03 -10.81 11.69
N ASP A 63 8.03 -11.10 10.88
CA ASP A 63 8.10 -12.05 9.76
C ASP A 63 8.98 -11.52 8.63
N LEU A 64 8.85 -10.27 8.25
CA LEU A 64 9.71 -9.59 7.28
C LEU A 64 11.16 -9.50 7.80
N ASP A 65 11.34 -9.12 9.06
CA ASP A 65 12.65 -9.02 9.69
C ASP A 65 13.40 -10.35 9.66
N LEU A 66 12.77 -11.42 10.17
CA LEU A 66 13.37 -12.77 10.17
C LEU A 66 13.65 -13.27 8.75
N SER A 67 12.74 -12.96 7.79
CA SER A 67 12.92 -13.33 6.38
C SER A 67 14.20 -12.72 5.80
N TYR A 68 14.45 -11.45 6.06
CA TYR A 68 15.65 -10.77 5.61
C TYR A 68 16.91 -11.28 6.31
N ARG A 69 16.87 -11.49 7.62
CA ARG A 69 18.01 -12.06 8.38
C ARG A 69 18.41 -13.44 7.86
N ALA A 70 17.43 -14.30 7.60
CA ALA A 70 17.67 -15.64 7.07
C ALA A 70 18.29 -15.62 5.67
N GLN A 71 17.69 -14.85 4.74
CA GLN A 71 18.14 -14.81 3.34
C GLN A 71 19.53 -14.14 3.20
N ARG A 72 19.85 -13.15 4.03
CA ARG A 72 21.20 -12.56 4.10
C ARG A 72 22.26 -13.58 4.55
N LYS A 73 21.88 -14.59 5.32
CA LYS A 73 22.75 -15.73 5.69
C LYS A 73 22.81 -16.85 4.64
N GLY A 74 22.13 -16.67 3.49
CA GLY A 74 22.13 -17.63 2.39
C GLY A 74 21.00 -18.66 2.41
N TRP A 75 20.06 -18.57 3.36
CA TRP A 75 18.88 -19.41 3.33
C TRP A 75 18.02 -19.06 2.14
N LYS A 76 17.51 -20.10 1.42
CA LYS A 76 16.66 -19.94 0.25
C LYS A 76 15.20 -20.13 0.64
N PHE A 77 14.36 -19.20 0.18
CA PHE A 77 12.91 -19.30 0.32
C PHE A 77 12.32 -19.81 -0.99
N VAL A 78 11.31 -20.64 -0.89
CA VAL A 78 10.56 -21.15 -2.03
C VAL A 78 9.12 -20.68 -1.90
N TYR A 79 8.67 -19.90 -2.87
CA TYR A 79 7.29 -19.45 -2.94
C TYR A 79 6.47 -20.40 -3.84
N ARG A 80 5.32 -20.82 -3.35
CA ARG A 80 4.41 -21.75 -4.02
C ARG A 80 3.02 -21.12 -4.12
N PRO A 81 2.71 -20.38 -5.20
CA PRO A 81 1.43 -19.68 -5.34
C PRO A 81 0.22 -20.62 -5.43
N GLU A 82 0.44 -21.87 -5.80
CA GLU A 82 -0.59 -22.91 -5.84
C GLU A 82 -1.05 -23.38 -4.45
N ILE A 83 -0.21 -23.20 -3.41
CA ILE A 83 -0.56 -23.55 -2.02
C ILE A 83 -1.19 -22.31 -1.36
N LYS A 84 -2.50 -22.34 -1.22
CA LYS A 84 -3.27 -21.19 -0.72
C LYS A 84 -3.52 -21.28 0.78
N SER A 85 -3.29 -20.20 1.49
CA SER A 85 -3.70 -20.01 2.89
C SER A 85 -4.73 -18.87 2.95
N PRO A 86 -6.04 -19.17 2.79
CA PRO A 86 -7.07 -18.16 2.75
C PRO A 86 -7.18 -17.37 4.06
N ALA A 87 -7.31 -16.07 3.95
CA ALA A 87 -7.46 -15.17 5.11
C ALA A 87 -8.66 -14.25 4.93
N GLU A 88 -9.22 -13.86 6.07
CA GLU A 88 -10.28 -12.85 6.12
C GLU A 88 -9.69 -11.44 5.97
N LEU A 89 -10.29 -10.63 5.12
CA LEU A 89 -9.96 -9.23 4.89
C LEU A 89 -10.77 -8.33 5.82
N PRO A 90 -10.16 -7.29 6.43
CA PRO A 90 -10.89 -6.36 7.27
C PRO A 90 -12.00 -5.64 6.49
N PRO A 91 -13.26 -5.68 6.96
CA PRO A 91 -14.39 -5.10 6.24
C PRO A 91 -14.61 -3.61 6.51
N ILE A 92 -13.97 -3.06 7.55
CA ILE A 92 -14.12 -1.66 7.99
C ILE A 92 -12.82 -0.89 7.87
N LEU A 93 -12.92 0.41 7.56
CA LEU A 93 -11.77 1.24 7.26
C LEU A 93 -10.82 1.43 8.46
N SER A 94 -11.33 1.53 9.68
CA SER A 94 -10.48 1.64 10.88
C SER A 94 -9.57 0.43 11.08
N ALA A 95 -10.06 -0.77 10.80
CA ALA A 95 -9.26 -2.00 10.84
C ALA A 95 -8.24 -2.05 9.69
N ILE A 96 -8.62 -1.57 8.49
CA ILE A 96 -7.70 -1.42 7.35
C ILE A 96 -6.58 -0.43 7.70
N LYS A 97 -6.90 0.74 8.22
CA LYS A 97 -5.91 1.75 8.66
C LYS A 97 -4.93 1.17 9.69
N SER A 98 -5.44 0.46 10.71
CA SER A 98 -4.59 -0.20 11.71
C SER A 98 -3.66 -1.25 11.09
N GLN A 99 -4.16 -2.06 10.16
CA GLN A 99 -3.37 -3.06 9.45
C GLN A 99 -2.31 -2.40 8.54
N GLN A 100 -2.71 -1.41 7.75
CA GLN A 100 -1.80 -0.66 6.87
C GLN A 100 -0.72 0.08 7.65
N PHE A 101 -1.08 0.71 8.78
CA PHE A 101 -0.11 1.37 9.66
C PHE A 101 0.98 0.40 10.12
N ARG A 102 0.59 -0.79 10.58
CA ARG A 102 1.54 -1.81 11.02
C ARG A 102 2.45 -2.28 9.89
N TRP A 103 1.90 -2.57 8.70
CA TRP A 103 2.68 -3.05 7.57
C TRP A 103 3.64 -1.99 7.03
N THR A 104 3.16 -0.76 6.87
CA THR A 104 3.96 0.35 6.37
C THR A 104 5.07 0.75 7.34
N LYS A 105 4.75 0.85 8.63
CA LYS A 105 5.71 1.17 9.66
C LYS A 105 6.75 0.06 9.82
N GLY A 106 6.30 -1.20 9.94
CA GLY A 106 7.20 -2.34 10.06
C GLY A 106 8.11 -2.51 8.85
N GLY A 107 7.61 -2.27 7.63
CA GLY A 107 8.45 -2.21 6.44
C GLY A 107 9.54 -1.13 6.52
N ALA A 108 9.20 0.07 6.99
CA ALA A 108 10.16 1.15 7.19
C ALA A 108 11.19 0.83 8.31
N GLU A 109 10.76 0.21 9.42
CA GLU A 109 11.65 -0.28 10.47
C GLU A 109 12.64 -1.33 9.93
N CYS A 110 12.15 -2.29 9.12
CA CYS A 110 13.01 -3.27 8.46
C CYS A 110 13.96 -2.62 7.44
N ALA A 111 13.53 -1.56 6.73
CA ALA A 111 14.41 -0.82 5.83
C ALA A 111 15.60 -0.22 6.58
N VAL A 112 15.36 0.45 7.71
CA VAL A 112 16.42 1.01 8.56
C VAL A 112 17.34 -0.10 9.08
N LYS A 113 16.79 -1.24 9.51
CA LYS A 113 17.55 -2.35 10.09
C LYS A 113 18.43 -3.07 9.08
N HIS A 114 17.98 -3.23 7.83
CA HIS A 114 18.60 -4.14 6.86
C HIS A 114 19.25 -3.46 5.66
N ALA A 115 18.76 -2.33 5.15
CA ALA A 115 19.22 -1.77 3.88
C ALA A 115 20.73 -1.50 3.86
N GLY A 116 21.25 -0.84 4.89
CA GLY A 116 22.68 -0.53 4.99
C GLY A 116 23.58 -1.79 5.07
N LYS A 117 23.07 -2.86 5.69
CA LYS A 117 23.80 -4.14 5.79
C LYS A 117 23.84 -4.84 4.43
N ILE A 118 22.71 -4.92 3.72
CA ILE A 118 22.63 -5.56 2.39
C ILE A 118 23.54 -4.84 1.38
N LEU A 119 23.61 -3.51 1.43
CA LEU A 119 24.48 -2.75 0.55
C LEU A 119 25.98 -3.08 0.75
N LYS A 120 26.39 -3.34 2.01
CA LYS A 120 27.76 -3.67 2.38
C LYS A 120 28.12 -5.15 2.16
N GLU A 121 27.14 -6.05 2.17
CA GLU A 121 27.34 -7.48 1.99
C GLU A 121 27.62 -7.84 0.52
N ASN A 122 28.26 -8.99 0.30
CA ASN A 122 28.61 -9.46 -1.04
C ASN A 122 27.41 -10.15 -1.71
N HIS A 123 26.39 -9.36 -2.08
CA HIS A 123 25.25 -9.80 -2.87
C HIS A 123 25.31 -9.23 -4.31
N PRO A 124 24.77 -9.94 -5.31
CA PRO A 124 24.59 -9.41 -6.66
C PRO A 124 23.83 -8.09 -6.65
N LEU A 125 24.16 -7.19 -7.59
CA LEU A 125 23.49 -5.88 -7.70
C LEU A 125 21.97 -6.01 -7.88
N SER A 126 21.51 -7.05 -8.59
CA SER A 126 20.07 -7.34 -8.74
C SER A 126 19.40 -7.59 -7.39
N ILE A 127 20.01 -8.41 -6.52
CA ILE A 127 19.48 -8.67 -5.17
C ILE A 127 19.46 -7.39 -4.33
N LYS A 128 20.55 -6.60 -4.38
CA LYS A 128 20.60 -5.31 -3.66
C LYS A 128 19.49 -4.37 -4.12
N PHE A 129 19.31 -4.23 -5.45
CA PHE A 129 18.26 -3.38 -6.02
C PHE A 129 16.87 -3.85 -5.62
N HIS A 130 16.56 -5.13 -5.79
CA HIS A 130 15.25 -5.68 -5.40
C HIS A 130 14.98 -5.56 -3.91
N SER A 131 15.99 -5.79 -3.06
CA SER A 131 15.87 -5.65 -1.61
C SER A 131 15.60 -4.20 -1.21
N PHE A 132 16.32 -3.25 -1.83
CA PHE A 132 16.11 -1.83 -1.59
C PHE A 132 14.70 -1.40 -2.01
N ALA A 133 14.27 -1.73 -3.23
CA ALA A 133 12.94 -1.42 -3.73
C ALA A 133 11.84 -2.02 -2.84
N HIS A 134 12.02 -3.26 -2.37
CA HIS A 134 11.07 -3.92 -1.49
C HIS A 134 10.99 -3.29 -0.09
N LEU A 135 12.12 -3.06 0.55
CA LEU A 135 12.17 -2.49 1.91
C LEU A 135 11.66 -1.05 1.96
N PHE A 136 11.94 -0.26 0.93
CA PHE A 136 11.48 1.13 0.82
C PHE A 136 10.15 1.30 0.09
N ASN A 137 9.47 0.20 -0.26
CA ASN A 137 8.18 0.27 -0.98
C ASN A 137 7.16 1.21 -0.31
N SER A 138 7.08 1.16 1.02
CA SER A 138 6.15 1.99 1.78
C SER A 138 6.43 3.50 1.67
N THR A 139 7.63 3.93 1.28
CA THR A 139 7.95 5.36 1.07
C THR A 139 7.18 6.00 -0.07
N ILE A 140 6.54 5.19 -0.92
CA ILE A 140 5.64 5.67 -1.99
C ILE A 140 4.53 6.58 -1.44
N PHE A 141 4.04 6.33 -0.21
CA PHE A 141 3.02 7.18 0.41
C PHE A 141 3.52 8.59 0.70
N ILE A 142 4.78 8.74 1.12
CA ILE A 142 5.43 10.05 1.28
C ILE A 142 5.55 10.73 -0.09
N ALA A 143 5.98 9.98 -1.12
CA ALA A 143 6.10 10.52 -2.48
C ALA A 143 4.74 10.98 -3.01
N ILE A 144 3.66 10.21 -2.82
CA ILE A 144 2.30 10.60 -3.19
C ILE A 144 1.91 11.90 -2.48
N LEU A 145 2.15 12.00 -1.17
CA LEU A 145 1.80 13.20 -0.40
C LEU A 145 2.58 14.44 -0.88
N LEU A 146 3.88 14.31 -1.09
CA LEU A 146 4.73 15.41 -1.62
C LEU A 146 4.27 15.82 -3.03
N THR A 147 4.06 14.84 -3.93
CA THR A 147 3.58 15.11 -5.29
C THR A 147 2.21 15.79 -5.28
N SER A 148 1.33 15.42 -4.33
CA SER A 148 0.03 16.06 -4.18
C SER A 148 0.14 17.55 -3.90
N PHE A 149 1.03 17.96 -3.00
CA PHE A 149 1.25 19.39 -2.73
C PHE A 149 2.01 20.09 -3.87
N CYS A 150 3.03 19.44 -4.43
CA CYS A 150 3.78 20.01 -5.57
C CYS A 150 2.86 20.24 -6.77
N SER A 151 1.86 19.38 -7.01
CA SER A 151 0.92 19.54 -8.13
C SER A 151 0.11 20.84 -8.05
N ILE A 152 -0.19 21.34 -6.84
CA ILE A 152 -0.88 22.61 -6.64
C ILE A 152 0.01 23.76 -7.09
N GLY A 153 1.28 23.77 -6.64
CA GLY A 153 2.26 24.79 -7.06
C GLY A 153 2.52 24.77 -8.56
N LEU A 154 2.64 23.58 -9.15
CA LEU A 154 2.82 23.42 -10.60
C LEU A 154 1.59 23.90 -11.38
N TRP A 155 0.37 23.55 -10.91
CA TRP A 155 -0.86 24.04 -11.53
C TRP A 155 -0.92 25.57 -11.57
N TRP A 156 -0.64 26.23 -10.45
CA TRP A 156 -0.60 27.69 -10.37
C TRP A 156 0.55 28.27 -11.21
N GLY A 157 1.73 27.63 -11.21
CA GLY A 157 2.88 28.07 -11.98
C GLY A 157 2.60 28.07 -13.51
N VAL A 158 1.89 27.06 -14.01
CA VAL A 158 1.45 27.03 -15.41
C VAL A 158 0.34 28.06 -15.66
N GLN A 159 -0.64 28.15 -14.75
CA GLN A 159 -1.75 29.11 -14.89
C GLN A 159 -1.28 30.56 -14.93
N LEU A 160 -0.31 30.91 -14.12
CA LEU A 160 0.29 32.26 -14.09
C LEU A 160 1.38 32.45 -15.16
N LYS A 161 1.62 31.49 -16.03
CA LYS A 161 2.65 31.49 -17.09
C LYS A 161 4.08 31.67 -16.57
N VAL A 162 4.33 31.30 -15.31
CA VAL A 162 5.67 31.30 -14.69
C VAL A 162 6.42 30.03 -15.09
N ILE A 163 5.71 28.91 -15.25
CA ILE A 163 6.27 27.64 -15.70
C ILE A 163 5.85 27.41 -17.15
N PRO A 164 6.81 27.22 -18.08
CA PRO A 164 6.49 26.89 -19.47
C PRO A 164 5.75 25.56 -19.57
N LEU A 165 4.74 25.50 -20.45
CA LEU A 165 3.94 24.30 -20.67
C LEU A 165 4.79 23.13 -21.21
N GLU A 166 5.84 23.43 -21.95
CA GLU A 166 6.80 22.46 -22.50
C GLU A 166 7.52 21.70 -21.39
N LEU A 167 7.86 22.37 -20.29
CA LEU A 167 8.48 21.72 -19.12
C LEU A 167 7.49 20.76 -18.43
N PHE A 168 6.20 21.13 -18.39
CA PHE A 168 5.17 20.22 -17.90
C PHE A 168 5.08 18.95 -18.75
N TRP A 169 5.04 19.10 -20.10
CA TRP A 169 5.00 17.93 -20.98
C TRP A 169 6.27 17.09 -20.90
N ALA A 170 7.45 17.71 -20.75
CA ALA A 170 8.70 16.97 -20.55
C ALA A 170 8.67 16.12 -19.26
N SER A 171 7.96 16.58 -18.20
CA SER A 171 7.78 15.79 -16.99
C SER A 171 6.88 14.56 -17.16
N GLY A 172 6.14 14.49 -18.26
CA GLY A 172 5.24 13.37 -18.60
C GLY A 172 5.93 12.01 -18.68
N ILE A 173 7.26 11.98 -18.86
CA ILE A 173 8.06 10.75 -18.80
C ILE A 173 7.87 10.00 -17.47
N SER A 174 7.61 10.72 -16.39
CA SER A 174 7.32 10.13 -15.08
C SER A 174 6.02 9.31 -15.05
N MET A 175 5.09 9.59 -15.98
CA MET A 175 3.84 8.83 -16.12
C MET A 175 4.07 7.39 -16.58
N ILE A 176 5.22 7.08 -17.18
CA ILE A 176 5.60 5.71 -17.56
C ILE A 176 5.57 4.81 -16.31
N GLY A 177 6.13 5.28 -15.19
CA GLY A 177 6.11 4.54 -13.94
C GLY A 177 4.68 4.23 -13.46
N PHE A 178 3.78 5.21 -13.55
CA PHE A 178 2.37 5.02 -13.20
C PHE A 178 1.68 4.00 -14.11
N VAL A 179 1.90 4.07 -15.42
CA VAL A 179 1.34 3.12 -16.40
C VAL A 179 1.85 1.70 -16.14
N LEU A 180 3.14 1.54 -15.85
CA LEU A 180 3.72 0.23 -15.51
C LEU A 180 3.10 -0.36 -14.24
N VAL A 181 2.96 0.44 -13.19
CA VAL A 181 2.29 0.01 -11.94
C VAL A 181 0.83 -0.36 -12.20
N ALA A 182 0.09 0.47 -12.94
CA ALA A 182 -1.28 0.16 -13.34
C ALA A 182 -1.37 -1.15 -14.14
N GLY A 183 -0.40 -1.37 -15.05
CA GLY A 183 -0.27 -2.62 -15.83
C GLY A 183 -0.08 -3.85 -14.93
N VAL A 184 0.77 -3.76 -13.90
CA VAL A 184 0.98 -4.86 -12.93
C VAL A 184 -0.34 -5.22 -12.23
N TYR A 185 -1.08 -4.24 -11.72
CA TYR A 185 -2.37 -4.49 -11.08
C TYR A 185 -3.41 -5.07 -12.04
N LEU A 186 -3.46 -4.55 -13.26
CA LEU A 186 -4.37 -5.03 -14.29
C LEU A 186 -4.08 -6.49 -14.66
N VAL A 187 -2.81 -6.81 -14.95
CA VAL A 187 -2.38 -8.19 -15.29
C VAL A 187 -2.68 -9.13 -14.14
N SER A 188 -2.35 -8.74 -12.90
CA SER A 188 -2.65 -9.56 -11.71
C SER A 188 -4.13 -9.87 -11.58
N TYR A 189 -4.99 -8.85 -11.70
CA TYR A 189 -6.42 -9.04 -11.60
C TYR A 189 -6.98 -9.95 -12.70
N LEU A 190 -6.55 -9.75 -13.95
CA LEU A 190 -6.99 -10.58 -15.08
C LEU A 190 -6.47 -12.02 -14.98
N THR A 191 -5.31 -12.23 -14.35
CA THR A 191 -4.77 -13.58 -14.09
C THR A 191 -5.54 -14.29 -12.96
N ALA A 192 -6.01 -13.53 -11.96
CA ALA A 192 -6.76 -14.08 -10.84
C ALA A 192 -8.22 -14.42 -11.17
N GLN A 193 -8.76 -13.90 -12.26
CA GLN A 193 -10.18 -14.03 -12.65
C GLN A 193 -10.33 -14.83 -13.95
N PRO A 194 -11.46 -15.52 -14.18
CA PRO A 194 -11.78 -16.07 -15.49
C PRO A 194 -11.81 -14.96 -16.54
N TYR A 195 -11.20 -15.21 -17.71
CA TYR A 195 -11.21 -14.24 -18.80
C TYR A 195 -12.65 -14.03 -19.31
N SER A 196 -13.18 -12.83 -19.10
CA SER A 196 -14.55 -12.47 -19.51
C SER A 196 -14.68 -10.94 -19.60
N TRP A 197 -15.69 -10.48 -20.33
CA TRP A 197 -16.04 -9.05 -20.35
C TRP A 197 -16.33 -8.49 -18.96
N LYS A 198 -16.92 -9.28 -18.08
CA LYS A 198 -17.19 -8.88 -16.69
C LYS A 198 -15.89 -8.63 -15.92
N SER A 199 -14.86 -9.43 -16.16
CA SER A 199 -13.53 -9.25 -15.56
C SER A 199 -12.86 -7.99 -16.08
N ILE A 200 -12.95 -7.72 -17.40
CA ILE A 200 -12.38 -6.50 -18.00
C ILE A 200 -13.09 -5.25 -17.42
N LEU A 201 -14.42 -5.22 -17.42
CA LEU A 201 -15.18 -4.13 -16.82
C LEU A 201 -14.88 -3.98 -15.33
N GLY A 202 -14.72 -5.10 -14.61
CA GLY A 202 -14.28 -5.11 -13.22
C GLY A 202 -12.92 -4.41 -13.02
N ALA A 203 -11.97 -4.64 -13.89
CA ALA A 203 -10.65 -3.99 -13.84
C ALA A 203 -10.76 -2.48 -14.10
N VAL A 204 -11.57 -2.07 -15.07
CA VAL A 204 -11.73 -0.65 -15.49
C VAL A 204 -12.18 0.24 -14.33
N TRP A 205 -13.12 -0.22 -13.49
CA TRP A 205 -13.58 0.61 -12.38
C TRP A 205 -12.78 0.37 -11.08
N LYS A 206 -12.25 -0.85 -10.85
CA LYS A 206 -11.48 -1.15 -9.64
C LYS A 206 -10.14 -0.45 -9.63
N LEU A 207 -9.47 -0.35 -10.77
CA LEU A 207 -8.15 0.25 -10.86
C LEU A 207 -8.13 1.73 -10.42
N PRO A 208 -8.96 2.65 -10.98
CA PRO A 208 -8.97 4.04 -10.54
C PRO A 208 -9.49 4.18 -9.09
N LEU A 209 -10.45 3.37 -8.67
CA LEU A 209 -10.93 3.40 -7.30
C LEU A 209 -9.88 2.91 -6.30
N PHE A 210 -9.11 1.87 -6.66
CA PHE A 210 -7.98 1.39 -5.86
C PHE A 210 -6.91 2.49 -5.70
N PHE A 211 -6.53 3.15 -6.79
CA PHE A 211 -5.59 4.27 -6.71
C PHE A 211 -6.13 5.42 -5.87
N SER A 212 -7.40 5.80 -6.05
CA SER A 212 -8.03 6.83 -5.23
C SER A 212 -7.96 6.50 -3.74
N VAL A 213 -8.39 5.30 -3.32
CA VAL A 213 -8.35 4.90 -1.91
C VAL A 213 -6.93 4.82 -1.38
N SER A 214 -5.98 4.29 -2.17
CA SER A 214 -4.56 4.23 -1.80
C SER A 214 -3.96 5.63 -1.61
N MET A 215 -4.28 6.57 -2.50
CA MET A 215 -3.88 7.98 -2.39
C MET A 215 -4.56 8.67 -1.21
N GLY A 216 -5.83 8.36 -0.93
CA GLY A 216 -6.55 8.87 0.24
C GLY A 216 -5.96 8.40 1.57
N LEU A 217 -5.31 7.22 1.60
CA LEU A 217 -4.59 6.71 2.75
C LEU A 217 -3.15 7.26 2.87
N ALA A 218 -2.67 8.05 1.89
CA ALA A 218 -1.28 8.49 1.86
C ALA A 218 -0.88 9.29 3.10
N LEU A 219 -1.74 10.16 3.62
CA LEU A 219 -1.46 10.92 4.84
C LEU A 219 -1.24 9.99 6.04
N HIS A 220 -2.16 9.04 6.26
CA HIS A 220 -2.08 8.05 7.33
C HIS A 220 -0.84 7.16 7.24
N ASN A 221 -0.57 6.63 6.04
CA ASN A 221 0.55 5.74 5.80
C ASN A 221 1.89 6.48 5.79
N SER A 222 1.95 7.75 5.35
CA SER A 222 3.16 8.58 5.47
C SER A 222 3.56 8.79 6.91
N GLN A 223 2.59 9.03 7.81
CA GLN A 223 2.88 9.08 9.25
C GLN A 223 3.51 7.77 9.73
N ALA A 224 2.95 6.62 9.33
CA ALA A 224 3.47 5.31 9.71
C ALA A 224 4.92 5.11 9.22
N VAL A 225 5.21 5.47 7.96
CA VAL A 225 6.57 5.41 7.40
C VAL A 225 7.54 6.29 8.17
N LEU A 226 7.18 7.55 8.42
CA LEU A 226 8.03 8.48 9.17
C LEU A 226 8.30 7.98 10.58
N GLU A 227 7.31 7.43 11.28
CA GLU A 227 7.50 6.82 12.58
C GLU A 227 8.45 5.62 12.53
N GLY A 228 8.34 4.78 11.49
CA GLY A 228 9.26 3.64 11.27
C GLY A 228 10.69 4.07 10.98
N LEU A 229 10.88 5.06 10.10
CA LEU A 229 12.21 5.59 9.75
C LEU A 229 12.89 6.30 10.91
N THR A 230 12.12 6.95 11.81
CA THR A 230 12.64 7.69 12.98
C THR A 230 12.78 6.82 14.23
N GLY A 231 12.37 5.54 14.19
CA GLY A 231 12.48 4.62 15.32
C GLY A 231 11.45 4.86 16.44
N LYS A 232 10.39 5.62 16.20
CA LYS A 232 9.32 5.84 17.17
C LYS A 232 8.59 4.52 17.45
N LYS A 233 8.57 4.04 18.69
CA LYS A 233 7.92 2.79 19.06
C LYS A 233 6.39 2.93 19.09
N SER A 234 5.68 1.87 18.69
CA SER A 234 4.23 1.76 18.76
C SER A 234 3.85 0.35 19.21
N PRO A 235 2.74 0.19 19.96
CA PRO A 235 2.27 -1.12 20.37
C PRO A 235 1.78 -1.93 19.14
N PHE A 236 1.95 -3.24 19.21
CA PHE A 236 1.38 -4.16 18.24
C PHE A 236 -0.13 -4.28 18.47
N ILE A 237 -0.93 -3.81 17.51
CA ILE A 237 -2.40 -3.94 17.54
C ILE A 237 -2.81 -4.97 16.50
N ARG A 238 -3.30 -6.12 16.96
CA ARG A 238 -3.74 -7.20 16.07
C ARG A 238 -5.00 -6.78 15.30
N THR A 239 -5.01 -7.04 13.98
CA THR A 239 -6.21 -6.83 13.16
C THR A 239 -7.32 -7.78 13.62
N PRO A 240 -8.53 -7.28 13.92
CA PRO A 240 -9.64 -8.11 14.35
C PRO A 240 -10.10 -9.05 13.26
N LYS A 241 -10.61 -10.22 13.66
CA LYS A 241 -11.32 -11.14 12.79
C LYS A 241 -12.83 -11.00 13.04
N PHE A 242 -13.59 -10.87 11.98
CA PHE A 242 -15.03 -10.60 12.05
C PHE A 242 -15.88 -11.84 11.83
N ASN A 243 -15.28 -12.94 11.36
CA ASN A 243 -15.93 -14.22 11.08
C ASN A 243 -17.16 -14.08 10.17
N LEU A 244 -17.01 -13.38 9.05
CA LEU A 244 -18.11 -12.97 8.16
C LEU A 244 -18.80 -14.13 7.43
N GLU A 245 -18.23 -15.33 7.42
CA GLU A 245 -18.84 -16.52 6.79
C GLU A 245 -20.00 -17.10 7.61
N SER A 246 -20.10 -16.81 8.90
CA SER A 246 -21.09 -17.42 9.81
C SER A 246 -22.44 -16.70 9.85
N GLY A 247 -22.73 -15.77 8.95
CA GLY A 247 -24.07 -15.20 8.73
C GLY A 247 -24.65 -14.28 9.81
N SER A 248 -24.01 -14.12 10.95
CA SER A 248 -24.46 -13.31 12.07
C SER A 248 -23.36 -12.41 12.59
N VAL A 249 -22.95 -11.43 11.79
CA VAL A 249 -22.02 -10.44 12.28
C VAL A 249 -22.76 -9.23 12.77
N SER A 250 -22.86 -9.12 14.05
CA SER A 250 -22.86 -7.85 14.73
C SER A 250 -21.53 -7.15 14.37
N LEU A 251 -21.55 -6.14 13.49
CA LEU A 251 -20.43 -5.21 13.26
C LEU A 251 -20.07 -4.42 14.53
N GLN A 252 -20.51 -4.88 15.66
CA GLN A 252 -20.27 -4.40 17.01
C GLN A 252 -18.89 -4.87 17.53
N ALA A 253 -17.87 -4.87 16.69
CA ALA A 253 -16.51 -4.91 17.22
C ALA A 253 -16.20 -3.55 17.86
N ASN A 254 -16.76 -3.34 19.05
CA ASN A 254 -16.65 -2.12 19.87
C ASN A 254 -15.20 -1.65 20.09
N ALA A 255 -14.21 -2.53 19.96
CA ALA A 255 -12.79 -2.22 20.11
C ALA A 255 -12.21 -1.26 19.06
N TYR A 256 -12.86 -1.15 17.88
CA TYR A 256 -12.41 -0.30 16.78
C TYR A 256 -13.33 0.88 16.48
N ARG A 257 -14.34 1.09 17.29
CA ARG A 257 -15.12 2.33 17.25
C ARG A 257 -14.25 3.49 17.74
N LEU A 258 -14.09 4.48 16.90
CA LEU A 258 -13.40 5.72 17.25
C LEU A 258 -14.22 6.47 18.30
N ARG A 259 -13.73 6.56 19.53
CA ARG A 259 -14.38 7.37 20.59
C ARG A 259 -14.34 8.87 20.29
N ALA A 260 -13.31 9.32 19.55
CA ALA A 260 -13.16 10.69 19.06
C ALA A 260 -12.56 10.65 17.66
N LEU A 261 -12.81 11.68 16.84
CA LEU A 261 -12.16 11.82 15.53
C LEU A 261 -10.69 12.17 15.73
N PRO A 262 -9.75 11.34 15.28
CA PRO A 262 -8.34 11.69 15.33
C PRO A 262 -8.08 12.89 14.37
N MET A 263 -7.12 13.72 14.72
CA MET A 263 -6.71 14.87 13.89
C MET A 263 -6.38 14.46 12.46
N SER A 264 -5.79 13.28 12.27
CA SER A 264 -5.51 12.73 10.92
C SER A 264 -6.76 12.60 10.06
N THR A 265 -7.90 12.19 10.65
CA THR A 265 -9.18 12.09 9.92
C THR A 265 -9.70 13.47 9.51
N LEU A 266 -9.58 14.48 10.37
CA LEU A 266 -9.96 15.84 10.01
C LEU A 266 -9.08 16.38 8.88
N LEU A 267 -7.78 16.12 8.92
CA LEU A 267 -6.85 16.49 7.86
C LEU A 267 -7.18 15.76 6.53
N GLU A 268 -7.57 14.49 6.59
CA GLU A 268 -8.07 13.76 5.40
C GLU A 268 -9.29 14.45 4.78
N GLY A 269 -10.25 14.89 5.61
CA GLY A 269 -11.39 15.69 5.14
C GLY A 269 -10.98 17.02 4.51
N GLY A 270 -10.05 17.73 5.15
CA GLY A 270 -9.45 18.97 4.62
C GLY A 270 -8.76 18.77 3.27
N MET A 271 -8.00 17.67 3.11
CA MET A 271 -7.37 17.30 1.82
C MET A 271 -8.42 16.99 0.75
N GLY A 272 -9.51 16.29 1.11
CA GLY A 272 -10.62 16.05 0.20
C GLY A 272 -11.24 17.34 -0.33
N LEU A 273 -11.48 18.31 0.55
CA LEU A 273 -11.96 19.65 0.18
C LEU A 273 -10.96 20.43 -0.66
N LEU A 274 -9.68 20.41 -0.28
CA LEU A 274 -8.60 21.08 -1.01
C LEU A 274 -8.52 20.61 -2.47
N PHE A 275 -8.44 19.29 -2.68
CA PHE A 275 -8.34 18.73 -4.03
C PHE A 275 -9.65 18.80 -4.79
N GLY A 276 -10.80 18.74 -4.12
CA GLY A 276 -12.10 19.08 -4.71
C GLY A 276 -12.14 20.52 -5.23
N GLY A 277 -11.61 21.46 -4.45
CA GLY A 277 -11.41 22.85 -4.88
C GLY A 277 -10.48 22.97 -6.09
N MET A 278 -9.36 22.22 -6.12
CA MET A 278 -8.45 22.20 -7.28
C MET A 278 -9.11 21.64 -8.55
N VAL A 279 -9.99 20.66 -8.43
CA VAL A 279 -10.82 20.16 -9.56
C VAL A 279 -11.73 21.28 -10.07
N LEU A 280 -12.44 21.99 -9.19
CA LEU A 280 -13.30 23.09 -9.57
C LEU A 280 -12.51 24.24 -10.22
N LEU A 281 -11.36 24.62 -9.66
CA LEU A 281 -10.48 25.61 -10.26
C LEU A 281 -9.99 25.18 -11.64
N GLY A 282 -9.64 23.91 -11.82
CA GLY A 282 -9.27 23.36 -13.13
C GLY A 282 -10.35 23.57 -14.18
N ILE A 283 -11.61 23.35 -13.81
CA ILE A 283 -12.78 23.56 -14.69
C ILE A 283 -13.00 25.06 -14.95
N VAL A 284 -12.96 25.91 -13.91
CA VAL A 284 -13.24 27.36 -14.03
C VAL A 284 -12.19 28.07 -14.89
N TYR A 285 -10.94 27.65 -14.81
CA TYR A 285 -9.83 28.25 -15.56
C TYR A 285 -9.47 27.52 -16.86
N ASP A 286 -10.28 26.55 -17.29
CA ASP A 286 -10.01 25.68 -18.48
C ASP A 286 -8.62 25.04 -18.45
N ASN A 287 -8.11 24.74 -17.24
CA ASN A 287 -6.78 24.14 -17.03
C ASN A 287 -6.90 22.70 -16.50
N PHE A 288 -7.01 21.75 -17.41
CA PHE A 288 -7.27 20.34 -17.12
C PHE A 288 -6.01 19.49 -16.86
N LEU A 289 -4.83 20.10 -16.80
CA LEU A 289 -3.54 19.40 -16.72
C LEU A 289 -3.47 18.37 -15.58
N PHE A 290 -3.96 18.74 -14.41
CA PHE A 290 -3.95 17.87 -13.23
C PHE A 290 -5.34 17.34 -12.86
N LEU A 291 -6.35 17.53 -13.71
CA LEU A 291 -7.73 17.17 -13.39
C LEU A 291 -7.89 15.68 -12.99
N PRO A 292 -7.33 14.70 -13.72
CA PRO A 292 -7.42 13.30 -13.32
C PRO A 292 -6.73 13.03 -11.98
N PHE A 293 -5.56 13.61 -11.75
CA PHE A 293 -4.80 13.42 -10.51
C PHE A 293 -5.50 14.04 -9.30
N HIS A 294 -5.92 15.31 -9.41
CA HIS A 294 -6.68 15.98 -8.36
C HIS A 294 -8.04 15.30 -8.11
N GLY A 295 -8.69 14.78 -9.17
CA GLY A 295 -9.93 14.00 -9.05
C GLY A 295 -9.75 12.71 -8.24
N LEU A 296 -8.67 11.95 -8.51
CA LEU A 296 -8.34 10.75 -7.74
C LEU A 296 -8.05 11.07 -6.27
N LEU A 297 -7.31 12.16 -6.00
CA LEU A 297 -7.03 12.62 -4.63
C LEU A 297 -8.30 13.06 -3.91
N ALA A 298 -9.13 13.90 -4.54
CA ALA A 298 -10.40 14.38 -3.98
C ALA A 298 -11.33 13.22 -3.64
N LEU A 299 -11.49 12.28 -4.57
CA LEU A 299 -12.29 11.07 -4.36
C LEU A 299 -11.72 10.22 -3.23
N GLY A 300 -10.42 9.96 -3.25
CA GLY A 300 -9.75 9.09 -2.28
C GLY A 300 -9.84 9.63 -0.85
N TYR A 301 -9.45 10.88 -0.64
CA TYR A 301 -9.52 11.51 0.67
C TYR A 301 -10.96 11.64 1.18
N SER A 302 -11.92 11.97 0.30
CA SER A 302 -13.34 12.03 0.67
C SER A 302 -13.88 10.66 1.06
N LEU A 303 -13.56 9.59 0.31
CA LEU A 303 -13.98 8.22 0.65
C LEU A 303 -13.40 7.77 1.98
N VAL A 304 -12.10 8.04 2.22
CA VAL A 304 -11.42 7.69 3.47
C VAL A 304 -12.03 8.46 4.63
N PHE A 305 -12.27 9.75 4.48
CA PHE A 305 -12.91 10.59 5.50
C PHE A 305 -14.32 10.11 5.84
N ILE A 306 -15.21 9.97 4.83
CA ILE A 306 -16.61 9.54 5.01
C ILE A 306 -16.66 8.14 5.64
N SER A 307 -15.82 7.21 5.17
CA SER A 307 -15.78 5.86 5.73
C SER A 307 -15.28 5.84 7.17
N SER A 308 -14.35 6.75 7.54
CA SER A 308 -13.90 6.92 8.93
C SER A 308 -15.01 7.46 9.85
N LEU A 309 -15.90 8.31 9.32
CA LEU A 309 -17.06 8.80 10.06
C LEU A 309 -18.10 7.69 10.32
N ARG A 310 -18.29 6.77 9.37
CA ARG A 310 -19.27 5.66 9.48
C ARG A 310 -18.86 4.57 10.45
N THR A 311 -17.61 4.51 10.86
CA THR A 311 -17.08 3.53 11.84
C THR A 311 -17.11 4.03 13.29
N ARG A 312 -17.87 5.06 13.57
CA ARG A 312 -18.18 5.59 14.92
C ARG A 312 -19.15 4.75 15.72
#